data_9fe87a196ee9b22c24cfcd5f364a49d1
#
_entry.id   9fe87a196ee9b22c24cfcd5f364a49d1
#
_cell.length_a   1.000
_cell.length_b   1.000
_cell.length_c   1.000
_cell.angle_alpha   90.00
_cell.angle_beta   90.00
_cell.angle_gamma   90.00
#
_symmetry.space_group_name_H-M   'P 1'
#
loop_
_entity.id
_entity.type
_entity.pdbx_description
1 polymer ?
#
loop_
_entity_poly.entity_id
_entity_poly.type
_entity_poly.pdbx_seq_one_letter_code
_entity_poly.pdbx_strand_id
1 'polypeptide(L)'
;MNNEITRATSKTTPMKINRTNKTSSAFTLIELLVVIAIIAILAALAVPALTSALKKAQMSGTMNNARQLYLAQFQMSNDGAATGDATSAWPGDLITATLLTAADLHQYCNSFLLAKGYLKGGDFLKLLNAPGCSFNATVTAGTPDTIAFNTGIAALKVYPISDAAPSNAIFAVSHNYDYDTTLATATSQIPYGTNGFIVVHKGGDAALFKEGQATPAGWGNDNTAFQSAVGVKCLSNGTCDPSAGPTAGDPAGTLVFN
;
A
#
# COMPACT_ATOMS: atom_id res chain seq x y z
N MET A 1 23.32 -63.06 83.43
CA MET A 1 23.78 -61.82 82.71
C MET A 1 22.62 -61.26 81.93
N ASN A 2 21.88 -60.33 82.54
CA ASN A 2 20.69 -59.74 81.98
C ASN A 2 21.08 -58.44 81.24
N ASN A 3 20.73 -58.37 80.02
CA ASN A 3 20.94 -57.13 79.21
C ASN A 3 19.59 -56.45 79.05
N GLU A 4 19.33 -55.41 79.78
CA GLU A 4 18.16 -54.55 79.65
C GLU A 4 18.38 -53.60 78.52
N ILE A 5 17.52 -53.69 77.50
CA ILE A 5 17.46 -52.75 76.41
C ILE A 5 16.49 -51.64 76.77
N THR A 6 17.03 -50.46 77.12
CA THR A 6 16.26 -49.25 77.37
C THR A 6 15.72 -48.66 76.05
N ARG A 7 14.40 -48.70 75.86
CA ARG A 7 13.67 -48.18 74.73
C ARG A 7 13.45 -46.66 74.90
N ALA A 8 14.18 -45.84 74.13
CA ALA A 8 13.98 -44.41 74.13
C ALA A 8 12.67 -44.06 73.35
N THR A 9 11.70 -43.53 74.09
CA THR A 9 10.46 -42.99 73.45
C THR A 9 10.71 -41.59 72.97
N SER A 10 10.74 -41.43 71.61
CA SER A 10 10.79 -40.15 70.97
C SER A 10 9.43 -39.43 71.09
N LYS A 11 9.41 -38.31 71.82
CA LYS A 11 8.26 -37.40 71.87
C LYS A 11 8.20 -36.59 70.58
N THR A 12 7.31 -36.94 69.65
CA THR A 12 6.99 -36.10 68.47
C THR A 12 6.09 -34.95 68.92
N THR A 13 6.63 -33.74 68.87
CA THR A 13 5.86 -32.50 69.07
C THR A 13 5.05 -32.19 67.80
N PRO A 14 3.71 -32.05 67.89
CA PRO A 14 2.92 -31.73 66.69
C PRO A 14 3.22 -30.32 66.21
N MET A 15 3.64 -30.21 64.97
CA MET A 15 3.87 -28.94 64.25
C MET A 15 2.54 -28.23 64.02
N LYS A 16 2.34 -27.11 64.71
CA LYS A 16 1.14 -26.28 64.59
C LYS A 16 1.20 -25.48 63.28
N ILE A 17 0.54 -25.94 62.21
CA ILE A 17 0.44 -25.22 60.96
C ILE A 17 -0.55 -24.07 61.15
N ASN A 18 -0.04 -22.85 61.25
CA ASN A 18 -0.83 -21.64 61.30
C ASN A 18 -1.35 -21.37 59.90
N ARG A 19 -2.55 -21.85 59.55
CA ARG A 19 -3.25 -21.45 58.30
C ARG A 19 -3.73 -20.01 58.48
N THR A 20 -2.99 -19.06 57.93
CA THR A 20 -3.51 -17.72 57.69
C THR A 20 -4.61 -17.83 56.65
N ASN A 21 -5.86 -17.73 57.09
CA ASN A 21 -6.99 -17.54 56.18
C ASN A 21 -6.82 -16.19 55.49
N LYS A 22 -6.20 -16.20 54.29
CA LYS A 22 -6.34 -15.06 53.38
C LYS A 22 -7.80 -15.00 52.97
N THR A 23 -8.51 -13.99 53.47
CA THR A 23 -9.84 -13.62 52.97
C THR A 23 -9.65 -13.22 51.51
N SER A 24 -9.88 -14.15 50.59
CA SER A 24 -10.06 -13.82 49.18
C SER A 24 -11.39 -13.05 49.08
N SER A 25 -11.34 -11.76 48.79
CA SER A 25 -12.53 -11.02 48.42
C SER A 25 -13.10 -11.65 47.14
N ALA A 26 -14.26 -12.29 47.26
CA ALA A 26 -14.96 -12.86 46.12
C ALA A 26 -15.54 -11.71 45.31
N PHE A 27 -15.21 -11.69 44.02
CA PHE A 27 -15.76 -10.73 43.05
C PHE A 27 -17.27 -10.93 42.92
N THR A 28 -18.05 -9.88 43.00
CA THR A 28 -19.51 -9.97 42.81
C THR A 28 -19.80 -10.06 41.31
N LEU A 29 -20.90 -10.74 40.95
CA LEU A 29 -21.36 -10.88 39.56
C LEU A 29 -21.65 -9.52 38.93
N ILE A 30 -22.13 -8.55 39.73
CA ILE A 30 -22.44 -7.20 39.27
C ILE A 30 -21.17 -6.38 38.97
N GLU A 31 -20.11 -6.53 39.77
CA GLU A 31 -18.81 -5.87 39.51
C GLU A 31 -18.23 -6.33 38.16
N LEU A 32 -18.28 -7.64 37.87
CA LEU A 32 -17.83 -8.17 36.61
C LEU A 32 -18.71 -7.67 35.46
N LEU A 33 -20.04 -7.64 35.64
CA LEU A 33 -20.97 -7.21 34.60
C LEU A 33 -20.78 -5.72 34.23
N VAL A 34 -20.59 -4.86 35.24
CA VAL A 34 -20.35 -3.43 34.99
C VAL A 34 -19.05 -3.20 34.23
N VAL A 35 -17.98 -3.92 34.56
CA VAL A 35 -16.69 -3.80 33.88
C VAL A 35 -16.80 -4.20 32.42
N ILE A 36 -17.42 -5.34 32.10
CA ILE A 36 -17.60 -5.75 30.71
C ILE A 36 -18.51 -4.78 29.92
N ALA A 37 -19.54 -4.21 30.58
CA ALA A 37 -20.39 -3.20 29.95
C ALA A 37 -19.61 -1.94 29.57
N ILE A 38 -18.74 -1.44 30.47
CA ILE A 38 -17.90 -0.28 30.18
C ILE A 38 -16.91 -0.60 29.05
N ILE A 39 -16.25 -1.77 29.08
CA ILE A 39 -15.35 -2.18 28.01
C ILE A 39 -16.08 -2.28 26.67
N ALA A 40 -17.30 -2.83 26.65
CA ALA A 40 -18.09 -2.94 25.44
C ALA A 40 -18.43 -1.57 24.83
N ILE A 41 -18.80 -0.58 25.67
CA ILE A 41 -19.07 0.78 25.22
C ILE A 41 -17.81 1.43 24.65
N LEU A 42 -16.67 1.33 25.35
CA LEU A 42 -15.41 1.89 24.90
C LEU A 42 -14.95 1.23 23.59
N ALA A 43 -15.06 -0.09 23.47
CA ALA A 43 -14.71 -0.81 22.26
C ALA A 43 -15.61 -0.41 21.08
N ALA A 44 -16.91 -0.23 21.29
CA ALA A 44 -17.87 0.18 20.25
C ALA A 44 -17.50 1.53 19.61
N LEU A 45 -16.93 2.45 20.39
CA LEU A 45 -16.47 3.75 19.90
C LEU A 45 -15.04 3.69 19.30
N ALA A 46 -14.18 2.85 19.84
CA ALA A 46 -12.77 2.76 19.44
C ALA A 46 -12.56 2.00 18.13
N VAL A 47 -13.31 0.92 17.87
CA VAL A 47 -13.11 0.04 16.71
C VAL A 47 -13.29 0.77 15.37
N PRO A 48 -14.35 1.58 15.13
CA PRO A 48 -14.49 2.31 13.87
C PRO A 48 -13.37 3.33 13.62
N ALA A 49 -12.92 4.00 14.68
CA ALA A 49 -11.81 4.96 14.57
C ALA A 49 -10.48 4.26 14.24
N LEU A 50 -10.21 3.12 14.86
CA LEU A 50 -9.00 2.33 14.64
C LEU A 50 -8.95 1.78 13.20
N THR A 51 -10.06 1.26 12.69
CA THR A 51 -10.12 0.75 11.30
C THR A 51 -9.86 1.85 10.27
N SER A 52 -10.39 3.05 10.48
CA SER A 52 -10.11 4.22 9.63
C SER A 52 -8.63 4.63 9.69
N ALA A 53 -8.04 4.65 10.88
CA ALA A 53 -6.63 4.96 11.07
C ALA A 53 -5.71 3.93 10.39
N LEU A 54 -6.03 2.63 10.51
CA LEU A 54 -5.28 1.56 9.84
C LEU A 54 -5.31 1.70 8.32
N LYS A 55 -6.47 2.00 7.72
CA LYS A 55 -6.58 2.23 6.27
C LYS A 55 -5.70 3.39 5.82
N LYS A 56 -5.70 4.50 6.53
CA LYS A 56 -4.83 5.65 6.23
C LYS A 56 -3.35 5.30 6.34
N ALA A 57 -2.95 4.53 7.34
CA ALA A 57 -1.57 4.07 7.49
C ALA A 57 -1.15 3.16 6.33
N GLN A 58 -2.02 2.25 5.90
CA GLN A 58 -1.79 1.39 4.74
C GLN A 58 -1.66 2.20 3.44
N MET A 59 -2.53 3.18 3.22
CA MET A 59 -2.44 4.09 2.07
C MET A 59 -1.12 4.87 2.08
N SER A 60 -0.67 5.36 3.23
CA SER A 60 0.63 6.02 3.37
C SER A 60 1.80 5.08 3.02
N GLY A 61 1.72 3.80 3.42
CA GLY A 61 2.69 2.78 3.04
C GLY A 61 2.75 2.57 1.52
N THR A 62 1.59 2.42 0.87
CA THR A 62 1.53 2.27 -0.60
C THR A 62 1.98 3.55 -1.33
N MET A 63 1.70 4.73 -0.78
CA MET A 63 2.23 5.98 -1.33
C MET A 63 3.77 6.01 -1.31
N ASN A 64 4.38 5.52 -0.23
CA ASN A 64 5.84 5.40 -0.15
C ASN A 64 6.38 4.38 -1.16
N ASN A 65 5.67 3.27 -1.38
CA ASN A 65 6.01 2.29 -2.42
C ASN A 65 5.94 2.93 -3.81
N ALA A 66 4.88 3.68 -4.10
CA ALA A 66 4.73 4.39 -5.37
C ALA A 66 5.85 5.42 -5.61
N ARG A 67 6.31 6.11 -4.55
CA ARG A 67 7.49 6.99 -4.63
C ARG A 67 8.78 6.22 -4.94
N GLN A 68 8.96 5.04 -4.39
CA GLN A 68 10.14 4.21 -4.71
C GLN A 68 10.13 3.78 -6.18
N LEU A 69 8.97 3.39 -6.70
CA LEU A 69 8.79 3.09 -8.12
C LEU A 69 9.12 4.32 -9.00
N TYR A 70 8.63 5.49 -8.60
CA TYR A 70 8.95 6.76 -9.26
C TYR A 70 10.46 7.04 -9.26
N LEU A 71 11.13 6.90 -8.12
CA LEU A 71 12.58 7.16 -8.01
C LEU A 71 13.39 6.24 -8.93
N ALA A 72 13.03 4.96 -9.03
CA ALA A 72 13.66 4.02 -9.93
C ALA A 72 13.47 4.44 -11.41
N GLN A 73 12.24 4.85 -11.78
CA GLN A 73 11.94 5.36 -13.11
C GLN A 73 12.71 6.67 -13.40
N PHE A 74 12.73 7.59 -12.45
CA PHE A 74 13.42 8.86 -12.61
C PHE A 74 14.95 8.68 -12.80
N GLN A 75 15.56 7.77 -12.04
CA GLN A 75 16.97 7.41 -12.23
C GLN A 75 17.20 6.82 -13.63
N MET A 76 16.34 5.88 -14.05
CA MET A 76 16.42 5.28 -15.37
C MET A 76 16.36 6.32 -16.49
N SER A 77 15.41 7.26 -16.43
CA SER A 77 15.25 8.29 -17.46
C SER A 77 16.43 9.28 -17.47
N ASN A 78 16.97 9.63 -16.32
CA ASN A 78 18.17 10.50 -16.24
C ASN A 78 19.41 9.82 -16.81
N ASP A 79 19.63 8.54 -16.50
CA ASP A 79 20.75 7.78 -17.07
C ASP A 79 20.61 7.64 -18.59
N GLY A 80 19.37 7.43 -19.07
CA GLY A 80 19.06 7.41 -20.50
C GLY A 80 19.37 8.72 -21.18
N ALA A 81 18.96 9.84 -20.59
CA ALA A 81 19.28 11.17 -21.10
C ALA A 81 20.80 11.47 -21.10
N ALA A 82 21.50 11.00 -20.08
CA ALA A 82 22.95 11.19 -19.97
C ALA A 82 23.76 10.32 -20.94
N THR A 83 23.29 9.12 -21.25
CA THR A 83 24.00 8.13 -22.08
C THR A 83 23.52 8.07 -23.52
N GLY A 84 22.35 8.68 -23.83
CA GLY A 84 21.67 8.55 -25.13
C GLY A 84 21.00 7.21 -25.34
N ASP A 85 20.75 6.44 -24.25
CA ASP A 85 20.07 5.15 -24.30
C ASP A 85 18.55 5.33 -24.40
N ALA A 86 18.01 5.20 -25.61
CA ALA A 86 16.57 5.30 -25.87
C ALA A 86 15.72 4.24 -25.13
N THR A 87 16.34 3.16 -24.63
CA THR A 87 15.63 2.13 -23.82
C THR A 87 15.54 2.51 -22.35
N SER A 88 16.14 3.61 -21.92
CA SER A 88 16.11 4.17 -20.56
C SER A 88 15.31 5.47 -20.56
N ALA A 89 14.01 5.40 -20.86
CA ALA A 89 13.14 6.54 -21.03
C ALA A 89 11.86 6.43 -20.17
N TRP A 90 11.02 7.45 -20.20
CA TRP A 90 9.71 7.41 -19.56
C TRP A 90 8.78 6.39 -20.26
N PRO A 91 7.79 5.81 -19.54
CA PRO A 91 6.92 4.77 -20.11
C PRO A 91 6.26 5.17 -21.42
N GLY A 92 5.82 6.42 -21.56
CA GLY A 92 5.20 6.92 -22.79
C GLY A 92 6.17 6.98 -23.97
N ASP A 93 7.41 7.37 -23.72
CA ASP A 93 8.45 7.40 -24.76
C ASP A 93 8.79 5.98 -25.21
N LEU A 94 8.86 5.02 -24.28
CA LEU A 94 9.08 3.61 -24.58
C LEU A 94 7.94 3.01 -25.40
N ILE A 95 6.67 3.36 -25.10
CA ILE A 95 5.50 2.92 -25.86
C ILE A 95 5.52 3.55 -27.26
N THR A 96 5.79 4.84 -27.36
CA THR A 96 5.85 5.57 -28.62
C THR A 96 6.98 5.03 -29.53
N ALA A 97 8.11 4.64 -28.94
CA ALA A 97 9.21 3.99 -29.65
C ALA A 97 8.97 2.49 -29.95
N THR A 98 7.79 1.95 -29.59
CA THR A 98 7.45 0.51 -29.74
C THR A 98 8.35 -0.46 -28.98
N LEU A 99 9.07 0.03 -27.98
CA LEU A 99 9.94 -0.78 -27.13
C LEU A 99 9.18 -1.43 -25.96
N LEU A 100 8.11 -0.78 -25.51
CA LEU A 100 7.21 -1.25 -24.47
C LEU A 100 5.79 -1.46 -25.05
N THR A 101 5.22 -2.64 -24.78
CA THR A 101 3.83 -2.92 -25.15
C THR A 101 2.88 -2.11 -24.27
N ALA A 102 1.91 -1.44 -24.87
CA ALA A 102 0.89 -0.70 -24.15
C ALA A 102 0.14 -1.63 -23.17
N ALA A 103 -0.17 -1.12 -21.98
CA ALA A 103 -0.84 -1.83 -20.89
C ALA A 103 -0.05 -2.98 -20.25
N ASP A 104 1.21 -3.22 -20.60
CA ASP A 104 2.01 -4.31 -20.06
C ASP A 104 2.92 -3.85 -18.90
N LEU A 105 2.36 -3.86 -17.69
CA LEU A 105 3.12 -3.56 -16.46
C LEU A 105 4.24 -4.57 -16.20
N HIS A 106 4.02 -5.85 -16.54
CA HIS A 106 5.02 -6.90 -16.35
C HIS A 106 6.26 -6.64 -17.22
N GLN A 107 6.07 -6.34 -18.51
CA GLN A 107 7.18 -6.02 -19.41
C GLN A 107 7.93 -4.78 -18.92
N TYR A 108 7.21 -3.73 -18.48
CA TYR A 108 7.83 -2.53 -17.92
C TYR A 108 8.70 -2.84 -16.69
N CYS A 109 8.17 -3.61 -15.74
CA CYS A 109 8.92 -3.98 -14.55
C CYS A 109 10.13 -4.84 -14.87
N ASN A 110 9.97 -5.88 -15.68
CA ASN A 110 10.97 -6.90 -15.94
C ASN A 110 12.06 -6.44 -16.92
N SER A 111 11.66 -5.88 -18.06
CA SER A 111 12.59 -5.55 -19.14
C SER A 111 13.30 -4.21 -18.98
N PHE A 112 12.74 -3.28 -18.19
CA PHE A 112 13.30 -1.95 -18.02
C PHE A 112 13.82 -1.72 -16.62
N LEU A 113 13.01 -1.82 -15.58
CA LEU A 113 13.45 -1.49 -14.23
C LEU A 113 14.35 -2.57 -13.62
N LEU A 114 13.99 -3.86 -13.80
CA LEU A 114 14.76 -4.98 -13.26
C LEU A 114 16.02 -5.25 -14.09
N ALA A 115 15.85 -5.42 -15.41
CA ALA A 115 16.94 -5.77 -16.31
C ALA A 115 18.07 -4.74 -16.29
N LYS A 116 17.77 -3.48 -16.00
CA LYS A 116 18.73 -2.39 -15.87
C LYS A 116 19.23 -2.15 -14.44
N GLY A 117 18.70 -2.91 -13.45
CA GLY A 117 19.18 -2.89 -12.07
C GLY A 117 18.70 -1.72 -11.21
N TYR A 118 17.69 -0.96 -11.65
CA TYR A 118 17.09 0.13 -10.85
C TYR A 118 16.24 -0.36 -9.69
N LEU A 119 15.68 -1.56 -9.81
CA LEU A 119 14.98 -2.27 -8.73
C LEU A 119 15.41 -3.73 -8.69
N LYS A 120 15.23 -4.37 -7.54
CA LYS A 120 15.43 -5.82 -7.36
C LYS A 120 14.10 -6.55 -7.39
N GLY A 121 14.11 -7.83 -7.81
CA GLY A 121 12.89 -8.64 -7.91
C GLY A 121 12.07 -8.70 -6.63
N GLY A 122 12.73 -8.83 -5.47
CA GLY A 122 12.05 -8.84 -4.18
C GLY A 122 11.38 -7.52 -3.78
N ASP A 123 11.82 -6.39 -4.34
CA ASP A 123 11.21 -5.09 -4.06
C ASP A 123 9.85 -4.94 -4.77
N PHE A 124 9.72 -5.47 -5.99
CA PHE A 124 8.45 -5.44 -6.73
C PHE A 124 7.30 -6.11 -5.98
N LEU A 125 7.54 -7.22 -5.28
CA LEU A 125 6.51 -7.88 -4.47
C LEU A 125 5.95 -6.95 -3.39
N LYS A 126 6.77 -6.06 -2.85
CA LYS A 126 6.36 -5.07 -1.84
C LYS A 126 5.73 -3.83 -2.49
N LEU A 127 6.33 -3.34 -3.58
CA LEU A 127 5.90 -2.11 -4.25
C LEU A 127 4.52 -2.23 -4.88
N LEU A 128 4.22 -3.40 -5.48
CA LEU A 128 2.98 -3.65 -6.20
C LEU A 128 1.90 -4.33 -5.34
N ASN A 129 2.16 -4.60 -4.06
CA ASN A 129 1.16 -5.19 -3.18
C ASN A 129 0.56 -4.14 -2.23
N ALA A 130 -0.74 -4.31 -1.96
CA ALA A 130 -1.48 -3.53 -0.98
C ALA A 130 -2.63 -4.38 -0.43
N PRO A 131 -3.27 -3.97 0.69
CA PRO A 131 -4.39 -4.71 1.26
C PRO A 131 -5.50 -4.97 0.26
N GLY A 132 -5.83 -6.25 0.07
CA GLY A 132 -6.86 -6.70 -0.87
C GLY A 132 -6.36 -7.04 -2.28
N CYS A 133 -5.17 -6.60 -2.69
CA CYS A 133 -4.65 -6.85 -4.04
C CYS A 133 -4.23 -8.30 -4.27
N SER A 134 -3.76 -8.99 -3.23
CA SER A 134 -3.26 -10.39 -3.33
C SER A 134 -2.26 -10.59 -4.48
N PHE A 135 -1.51 -9.52 -4.82
CA PHE A 135 -0.51 -9.58 -5.88
C PHE A 135 0.54 -10.63 -5.56
N ASN A 136 0.76 -11.55 -6.47
CA ASN A 136 1.73 -12.63 -6.35
C ASN A 136 2.57 -12.73 -7.63
N ALA A 137 3.87 -12.83 -7.42
CA ALA A 137 4.83 -13.00 -8.51
C ALA A 137 5.98 -13.90 -8.06
N THR A 138 6.55 -14.63 -8.99
CA THR A 138 7.74 -15.46 -8.77
C THR A 138 8.98 -14.67 -9.17
N VAL A 139 9.91 -14.54 -8.23
CA VAL A 139 11.22 -13.92 -8.48
C VAL A 139 12.23 -15.03 -8.72
N THR A 140 12.87 -15.00 -9.87
CA THR A 140 14.01 -15.88 -10.18
C THR A 140 15.29 -15.07 -10.03
N ALA A 141 16.11 -15.47 -9.06
CA ALA A 141 17.38 -14.81 -8.81
C ALA A 141 18.34 -15.00 -10.00
N GLY A 142 18.98 -13.93 -10.41
CA GLY A 142 19.91 -13.90 -11.53
C GLY A 142 20.73 -12.61 -11.55
N THR A 143 21.41 -12.33 -12.65
CA THR A 143 22.12 -11.07 -12.88
C THR A 143 21.81 -10.56 -14.30
N PRO A 144 20.72 -9.83 -14.48
CA PRO A 144 19.71 -9.34 -13.50
C PRO A 144 18.73 -10.44 -13.04
N ASP A 145 18.00 -10.13 -11.93
CA ASP A 145 16.82 -10.94 -11.53
C ASP A 145 15.74 -10.88 -12.60
N THR A 146 14.85 -11.87 -12.61
CA THR A 146 13.63 -11.84 -13.42
C THR A 146 12.40 -12.02 -12.54
N ILE A 147 11.27 -11.44 -12.94
CA ILE A 147 10.00 -11.56 -12.22
C ILE A 147 8.91 -12.02 -13.18
N ALA A 148 8.13 -13.00 -12.76
CA ALA A 148 6.94 -13.45 -13.46
C ALA A 148 5.70 -13.16 -12.62
N PHE A 149 4.77 -12.37 -13.14
CA PHE A 149 3.49 -12.08 -12.49
C PHE A 149 2.57 -13.30 -12.62
N ASN A 150 2.03 -13.78 -11.50
CA ASN A 150 1.24 -15.01 -11.47
C ASN A 150 -0.25 -14.73 -11.32
N THR A 151 -0.64 -14.10 -10.22
CA THR A 151 -2.05 -13.87 -9.85
C THR A 151 -2.21 -12.61 -9.02
N GLY A 152 -3.47 -12.18 -8.87
CA GLY A 152 -3.82 -11.00 -8.09
C GLY A 152 -3.79 -9.72 -8.93
N ILE A 153 -3.93 -8.59 -8.27
CA ILE A 153 -4.01 -7.26 -8.88
C ILE A 153 -2.84 -6.44 -8.37
N ALA A 154 -2.14 -5.72 -9.25
CA ALA A 154 -1.13 -4.78 -8.83
C ALA A 154 -1.76 -3.59 -8.11
N ALA A 155 -1.19 -3.16 -6.99
CA ALA A 155 -1.71 -2.05 -6.18
C ALA A 155 -1.64 -0.69 -6.89
N LEU A 156 -0.77 -0.57 -7.89
CA LEU A 156 -0.47 0.64 -8.63
C LEU A 156 -0.67 0.42 -10.13
N LYS A 157 -1.16 1.46 -10.80
CA LYS A 157 -1.15 1.63 -12.25
C LYS A 157 -0.12 2.70 -12.60
N VAL A 158 0.59 2.53 -13.71
CA VAL A 158 1.57 3.51 -14.21
C VAL A 158 1.05 4.12 -15.50
N TYR A 159 0.97 5.43 -15.54
CA TYR A 159 0.50 6.17 -16.71
C TYR A 159 1.63 6.33 -17.73
N PRO A 160 1.30 6.32 -19.02
CA PRO A 160 2.27 6.37 -20.11
C PRO A 160 2.77 7.79 -20.37
N ILE A 161 3.33 8.44 -19.36
CA ILE A 161 3.88 9.79 -19.48
C ILE A 161 5.20 9.78 -20.25
N SER A 162 5.44 10.85 -21.01
CA SER A 162 6.69 11.09 -21.76
C SER A 162 7.59 12.10 -21.06
N ASP A 163 8.79 12.27 -21.57
CA ASP A 163 9.70 13.31 -21.10
C ASP A 163 9.16 14.73 -21.31
N ALA A 164 8.39 14.95 -22.36
CA ALA A 164 7.74 16.23 -22.65
C ALA A 164 6.58 16.58 -21.70
N ALA A 165 6.07 15.63 -20.91
CA ALA A 165 4.96 15.86 -19.99
C ALA A 165 5.35 16.83 -18.85
N PRO A 166 4.43 17.71 -18.39
CA PRO A 166 4.69 18.64 -17.30
C PRO A 166 4.92 17.93 -15.96
N SER A 167 5.50 18.65 -14.99
CA SER A 167 5.81 18.09 -13.66
C SER A 167 4.61 17.61 -12.86
N ASN A 168 3.43 18.22 -13.07
CA ASN A 168 2.16 17.81 -12.47
C ASN A 168 1.45 16.70 -13.27
N ALA A 169 2.07 16.15 -14.34
CA ALA A 169 1.55 14.95 -15.00
C ALA A 169 1.56 13.76 -14.05
N ILE A 170 0.49 12.99 -14.06
CA ILE A 170 0.36 11.81 -13.22
C ILE A 170 1.27 10.71 -13.77
N PHE A 171 2.21 10.23 -12.94
CA PHE A 171 3.05 9.09 -13.24
C PHE A 171 2.41 7.77 -12.81
N ALA A 172 1.93 7.70 -11.57
CA ALA A 172 1.32 6.49 -11.03
C ALA A 172 0.13 6.81 -10.13
N VAL A 173 -0.85 5.93 -10.14
CA VAL A 173 -2.03 6.01 -9.27
C VAL A 173 -2.30 4.67 -8.60
N SER A 174 -3.03 4.66 -7.48
CA SER A 174 -3.54 3.41 -6.90
C SER A 174 -4.56 2.77 -7.83
N HIS A 175 -4.56 1.44 -7.87
CA HIS A 175 -5.37 0.67 -8.84
C HIS A 175 -6.86 0.97 -8.79
N ASN A 176 -7.40 1.35 -7.62
CA ASN A 176 -8.82 1.67 -7.41
C ASN A 176 -9.27 3.02 -8.00
N TYR A 177 -8.38 3.79 -8.60
CA TYR A 177 -8.71 5.10 -9.15
C TYR A 177 -8.53 5.12 -10.66
N ASP A 178 -9.56 5.49 -11.38
CA ASP A 178 -9.53 5.89 -12.78
C ASP A 178 -9.67 7.42 -12.83
N TYR A 179 -8.86 8.06 -13.67
CA TYR A 179 -8.79 9.53 -13.73
C TYR A 179 -10.16 10.17 -13.95
N ASP A 180 -10.47 11.21 -13.21
CA ASP A 180 -11.75 11.93 -13.29
C ASP A 180 -12.99 11.00 -13.21
N THR A 181 -12.91 9.97 -12.37
CA THR A 181 -13.99 9.03 -12.16
C THR A 181 -14.24 8.85 -10.65
N THR A 182 -15.50 8.82 -10.25
CA THR A 182 -15.86 8.59 -8.84
C THR A 182 -15.42 7.19 -8.40
N LEU A 183 -14.83 7.10 -7.21
CA LEU A 183 -14.50 5.81 -6.63
C LEU A 183 -15.79 5.00 -6.39
N ALA A 184 -15.81 3.76 -6.81
CA ALA A 184 -16.94 2.88 -6.58
C ALA A 184 -16.68 1.87 -5.45
N THR A 185 -17.76 1.32 -4.88
CA THR A 185 -17.70 0.30 -3.84
C THR A 185 -17.53 -1.12 -4.38
N ALA A 186 -17.41 -1.28 -5.69
CA ALA A 186 -17.26 -2.58 -6.32
C ALA A 186 -16.02 -3.34 -5.81
N THR A 187 -16.12 -4.65 -5.74
CA THR A 187 -15.01 -5.54 -5.33
C THR A 187 -13.78 -5.45 -6.24
N SER A 188 -13.96 -4.95 -7.46
CA SER A 188 -12.88 -4.65 -8.41
C SER A 188 -12.08 -3.39 -8.07
N GLN A 189 -12.54 -2.58 -7.11
CA GLN A 189 -11.88 -1.33 -6.71
C GLN A 189 -10.93 -1.55 -5.51
N ILE A 190 -10.03 -2.46 -5.67
CA ILE A 190 -8.95 -2.70 -4.74
C ILE A 190 -7.78 -1.77 -5.14
N PRO A 191 -6.97 -1.27 -4.19
CA PRO A 191 -6.90 -1.72 -2.79
C PRO A 191 -7.85 -1.04 -1.81
N TYR A 192 -8.34 0.14 -2.03
CA TYR A 192 -8.93 0.95 -0.95
C TYR A 192 -10.43 1.23 -1.12
N GLY A 193 -11.05 0.79 -2.21
CA GLY A 193 -12.44 1.10 -2.51
C GLY A 193 -12.70 2.61 -2.50
N THR A 194 -13.71 3.05 -1.77
CA THR A 194 -14.08 4.47 -1.64
C THR A 194 -13.31 5.24 -0.56
N ASN A 195 -12.36 4.62 0.14
CA ASN A 195 -11.67 5.31 1.26
C ASN A 195 -10.69 6.39 0.78
N GLY A 196 -10.33 6.40 -0.50
CA GLY A 196 -9.43 7.36 -1.12
C GLY A 196 -8.51 6.70 -2.13
N PHE A 197 -7.62 7.49 -2.70
CA PHE A 197 -6.67 7.07 -3.73
C PHE A 197 -5.34 7.80 -3.58
N ILE A 198 -4.33 7.28 -4.26
CA ILE A 198 -2.96 7.77 -4.23
C ILE A 198 -2.59 8.23 -5.62
N VAL A 199 -1.89 9.35 -5.72
CA VAL A 199 -1.31 9.85 -6.96
C VAL A 199 0.14 10.20 -6.73
N VAL A 200 0.99 9.88 -7.71
CA VAL A 200 2.39 10.32 -7.80
C VAL A 200 2.58 11.06 -9.11
N HIS A 201 3.15 12.25 -9.02
CA HIS A 201 3.40 13.09 -10.19
C HIS A 201 4.81 12.89 -10.76
N LYS A 202 4.98 13.28 -12.01
CA LYS A 202 6.30 13.31 -12.68
C LYS A 202 7.32 14.19 -11.94
N GLY A 203 6.86 15.19 -11.20
CA GLY A 203 7.69 16.03 -10.34
C GLY A 203 8.23 15.35 -9.08
N GLY A 204 7.77 14.12 -8.76
CA GLY A 204 8.21 13.34 -7.61
C GLY A 204 7.40 13.53 -6.34
N ASP A 205 6.46 14.47 -6.32
CA ASP A 205 5.51 14.62 -5.24
C ASP A 205 4.45 13.50 -5.30
N ALA A 206 3.95 13.12 -4.13
CA ALA A 206 2.91 12.12 -4.01
C ALA A 206 1.89 12.57 -2.96
N ALA A 207 0.63 12.35 -3.24
CA ALA A 207 -0.48 12.81 -2.42
C ALA A 207 -1.52 11.71 -2.20
N LEU A 208 -2.22 11.82 -1.07
CA LEU A 208 -3.37 11.01 -0.70
C LEU A 208 -4.63 11.86 -0.85
N PHE A 209 -5.60 11.36 -1.59
CA PHE A 209 -6.88 12.01 -1.82
C PHE A 209 -8.02 11.20 -1.25
N LYS A 210 -9.11 11.90 -0.88
CA LYS A 210 -10.36 11.28 -0.43
C LYS A 210 -11.26 11.00 -1.64
N GLU A 211 -12.27 10.14 -1.45
CA GLU A 211 -13.29 9.83 -2.47
C GLU A 211 -13.86 11.08 -3.16
N GLY A 212 -14.32 12.07 -2.39
CA GLY A 212 -14.90 13.30 -2.94
C GLY A 212 -13.95 14.18 -3.75
N GLN A 213 -12.65 13.86 -3.80
CA GLN A 213 -11.64 14.61 -4.55
C GLN A 213 -11.27 13.93 -5.88
N ALA A 214 -11.93 12.82 -6.22
CA ALA A 214 -11.62 11.99 -7.39
C ALA A 214 -12.01 12.66 -8.72
N THR A 215 -12.91 13.63 -8.69
CA THR A 215 -13.42 14.35 -9.85
C THR A 215 -13.43 15.86 -9.60
N PRO A 216 -13.52 16.71 -10.65
CA PRO A 216 -13.65 18.17 -10.51
C PRO A 216 -14.82 18.59 -9.59
N ALA A 217 -15.88 17.78 -9.49
CA ALA A 217 -17.01 18.10 -8.61
C ALA A 217 -16.58 18.26 -7.13
N GLY A 218 -15.58 17.52 -6.68
CA GLY A 218 -14.99 17.67 -5.34
C GLY A 218 -14.17 18.95 -5.14
N TRP A 219 -13.94 19.70 -6.22
CA TRP A 219 -13.18 20.94 -6.27
C TRP A 219 -14.05 22.13 -6.72
N GLY A 220 -15.36 22.04 -6.51
CA GLY A 220 -16.31 23.07 -6.91
C GLY A 220 -16.53 23.17 -8.43
N ASN A 221 -16.30 22.11 -9.17
CA ASN A 221 -16.27 22.03 -10.63
C ASN A 221 -15.18 22.92 -11.27
N ASP A 222 -14.12 23.21 -10.50
CA ASP A 222 -12.93 23.89 -11.00
C ASP A 222 -11.92 22.87 -11.54
N ASN A 223 -11.87 22.74 -12.87
CA ASN A 223 -10.97 21.84 -13.56
C ASN A 223 -9.49 22.19 -13.32
N THR A 224 -9.18 23.48 -13.19
CA THR A 224 -7.81 23.94 -12.96
C THR A 224 -7.36 23.57 -11.54
N ALA A 225 -8.21 23.75 -10.54
CA ALA A 225 -7.93 23.35 -9.17
C ALA A 225 -7.76 21.82 -9.07
N PHE A 226 -8.64 21.05 -9.72
CA PHE A 226 -8.54 19.59 -9.79
C PHE A 226 -7.21 19.14 -10.42
N GLN A 227 -6.87 19.64 -11.61
CA GLN A 227 -5.64 19.26 -12.32
C GLN A 227 -4.36 19.77 -11.64
N SER A 228 -4.44 20.87 -10.90
CA SER A 228 -3.32 21.36 -10.10
C SER A 228 -3.05 20.47 -8.88
N ALA A 229 -4.08 19.91 -8.27
CA ALA A 229 -3.97 19.12 -7.05
C ALA A 229 -3.84 17.62 -7.32
N VAL A 230 -4.73 17.05 -8.16
CA VAL A 230 -4.75 15.61 -8.48
C VAL A 230 -3.76 15.28 -9.60
N GLY A 231 -3.49 16.25 -10.46
CA GLY A 231 -2.57 16.11 -11.59
C GLY A 231 -3.27 16.12 -12.95
N VAL A 232 -2.45 16.15 -13.98
CA VAL A 232 -2.90 16.14 -15.38
C VAL A 232 -2.69 14.77 -15.99
N LYS A 233 -3.70 14.26 -16.69
CA LYS A 233 -3.58 13.04 -17.48
C LYS A 233 -2.89 13.37 -18.80
N CYS A 234 -1.83 12.62 -19.12
CA CYS A 234 -1.11 12.75 -20.39
C CYS A 234 -1.09 11.41 -21.13
N LEU A 235 -1.04 11.48 -22.45
CA LEU A 235 -0.87 10.34 -23.35
C LEU A 235 0.62 10.05 -23.57
N SER A 236 0.93 8.90 -24.14
CA SER A 236 2.30 8.48 -24.47
C SER A 236 3.03 9.42 -25.42
N ASN A 237 2.29 10.13 -26.27
CA ASN A 237 2.85 11.13 -27.20
C ASN A 237 3.12 12.50 -26.55
N GLY A 238 2.95 12.62 -25.24
CA GLY A 238 3.14 13.87 -24.49
C GLY A 238 1.96 14.84 -24.51
N THR A 239 0.86 14.53 -25.23
CA THR A 239 -0.36 15.34 -25.20
C THR A 239 -1.06 15.17 -23.86
N CYS A 240 -1.35 16.27 -23.18
CA CYS A 240 -2.02 16.26 -21.88
C CYS A 240 -3.41 16.89 -21.98
N ASP A 241 -4.30 16.49 -21.07
CA ASP A 241 -5.64 17.07 -20.97
C ASP A 241 -5.58 18.57 -20.72
N PRO A 242 -6.39 19.36 -21.43
CA PRO A 242 -6.45 20.80 -21.22
C PRO A 242 -7.10 21.13 -19.88
N SER A 243 -6.72 22.25 -19.27
CA SER A 243 -7.33 22.76 -18.04
C SER A 243 -8.82 23.05 -18.16
N ALA A 244 -9.31 23.27 -19.39
CA ALA A 244 -10.72 23.55 -19.66
C ALA A 244 -11.64 22.33 -19.53
N GLY A 245 -11.10 21.11 -19.55
CA GLY A 245 -11.91 19.89 -19.40
C GLY A 245 -11.03 18.63 -19.35
N PRO A 246 -10.83 18.05 -18.15
CA PRO A 246 -10.24 16.74 -18.03
C PRO A 246 -11.18 15.69 -18.66
N THR A 247 -10.60 14.66 -19.27
CA THR A 247 -11.37 13.55 -19.86
C THR A 247 -11.36 12.36 -18.91
N ALA A 248 -12.55 11.84 -18.56
CA ALA A 248 -12.68 10.71 -17.64
C ALA A 248 -11.99 9.43 -18.14
N GLY A 249 -11.52 8.62 -17.23
CA GLY A 249 -10.86 7.34 -17.47
C GLY A 249 -9.33 7.46 -17.64
N ASP A 250 -8.67 6.34 -17.43
CA ASP A 250 -7.21 6.25 -17.55
C ASP A 250 -6.75 6.51 -19.00
N PRO A 251 -5.53 7.03 -19.19
CA PRO A 251 -4.98 7.22 -20.54
C PRO A 251 -4.78 5.88 -21.26
N ALA A 252 -4.96 5.87 -22.55
CA ALA A 252 -4.65 4.70 -23.39
C ALA A 252 -3.19 4.30 -23.20
N GLY A 253 -2.95 3.01 -22.96
CA GLY A 253 -1.61 2.49 -22.69
C GLY A 253 -1.20 2.51 -21.22
N THR A 254 -2.11 2.82 -20.28
CA THR A 254 -1.86 2.69 -18.84
C THR A 254 -1.37 1.28 -18.53
N LEU A 255 -0.21 1.18 -17.88
CA LEU A 255 0.40 -0.09 -17.50
C LEU A 255 -0.31 -0.63 -16.26
N VAL A 256 -0.92 -1.79 -16.40
CA VAL A 256 -1.75 -2.41 -15.36
C VAL A 256 -1.54 -3.92 -15.33
N PHE A 257 -1.80 -4.54 -14.19
CA PHE A 257 -1.89 -5.99 -14.03
C PHE A 257 -3.12 -6.31 -13.17
N ASN A 258 -4.04 -7.07 -13.76
CA ASN A 258 -5.35 -7.48 -13.20
C ASN A 258 -5.41 -8.99 -13.01
#